data_d40b615910fb7225e43a8a0f9e1239a7
#
_entry.id   d40b615910fb7225e43a8a0f9e1239a7
#
_cell.length_a   1.000
_cell.length_b   1.000
_cell.length_c   1.000
_cell.angle_alpha   90.00
_cell.angle_beta   90.00
_cell.angle_gamma   90.00
#
_symmetry.space_group_name_H-M   'P 1'
#
loop_
_entity.id
_entity.type
_entity.pdbx_description
1 polymer ?
#
loop_
_entity_poly.entity_id
_entity_poly.type
_entity_poly.pdbx_seq_one_letter_code
_entity_poly.pdbx_strand_id
1 'polypeptide(L)'
;ELAEDGGGKHLRLGLSKVTHTWGAIFFSTNAQRAAVAQGDVVDIAFTPQINEYRSVRSVQLNLVDIRPDKAFREAQGHDRAVYKKHLAGGELSCDEAECLLPTRQDFVAVWRYLAAFSQGGVLSEELGCLSRKISRCAKLSLSAGKTRICLDVLAEQGLLQLEQRPKSLCIRLCADGRKVDLEKSPILIHLKKQKAGT
;
A
#
# COMPACT_ATOMS: atom_id res chain seq x y z
N GLU A 1 -6.05 3.77 15.97
CA GLU A 1 -7.26 4.37 15.37
C GLU A 1 -6.83 5.55 14.52
N LEU A 2 -7.43 5.70 13.34
CA LEU A 2 -7.18 6.81 12.42
C LEU A 2 -8.49 7.58 12.24
N ALA A 3 -8.47 8.88 12.47
CA ALA A 3 -9.58 9.77 12.18
C ALA A 3 -9.05 11.06 11.52
N GLU A 4 -9.78 11.58 10.53
CA GLU A 4 -9.50 12.89 9.94
C GLU A 4 -10.48 13.91 10.51
N ASP A 5 -10.02 15.15 10.72
CA ASP A 5 -10.93 16.24 11.04
C ASP A 5 -11.94 16.45 9.91
N GLY A 6 -13.16 16.87 10.23
CA GLY A 6 -14.23 17.11 9.27
C GLY A 6 -13.91 18.06 8.11
N GLY A 7 -12.70 18.63 8.08
CA GLY A 7 -12.14 19.43 6.98
C GLY A 7 -10.90 18.82 6.32
N GLY A 8 -10.46 17.60 6.71
CA GLY A 8 -9.29 16.92 6.12
C GLY A 8 -7.95 17.62 6.32
N LYS A 9 -7.88 18.57 7.27
CA LYS A 9 -6.69 19.40 7.50
C LYS A 9 -5.68 18.79 8.48
N HIS A 10 -6.13 17.89 9.36
CA HIS A 10 -5.30 17.29 10.39
C HIS A 10 -5.62 15.80 10.52
N LEU A 11 -4.58 15.00 10.73
CA LEU A 11 -4.70 13.57 10.96
C LEU A 11 -4.63 13.28 12.45
N ARG A 12 -5.68 12.69 13.00
CA ARG A 12 -5.73 12.20 14.38
C ARG A 12 -5.44 10.71 14.42
N LEU A 13 -4.59 10.30 15.34
CA LEU A 13 -4.09 8.94 15.46
C LEU A 13 -4.24 8.46 16.91
N GLY A 14 -4.69 7.23 17.09
CA GLY A 14 -4.44 6.46 18.31
C GLY A 14 -3.17 5.62 18.09
N LEU A 15 -2.12 5.90 18.85
CA LEU A 15 -0.86 5.17 18.80
C LEU A 15 -0.75 4.28 20.04
N SER A 16 -0.47 3.00 19.84
CA SER A 16 -0.33 2.05 20.95
C SER A 16 1.07 1.41 20.96
N LYS A 17 1.62 1.23 22.16
CA LYS A 17 2.84 0.46 22.37
C LYS A 17 2.69 -0.34 23.66
N VAL A 18 2.76 -1.67 23.54
CA VAL A 18 2.52 -2.63 24.64
C VAL A 18 1.10 -2.39 25.24
N THR A 19 1.00 -1.84 26.42
CA THR A 19 -0.25 -1.62 27.16
C THR A 19 -0.73 -0.17 27.15
N HIS A 20 0.04 0.74 26.56
CA HIS A 20 -0.26 2.17 26.57
C HIS A 20 -0.74 2.66 25.21
N THR A 21 -1.73 3.56 25.25
CA THR A 21 -2.26 4.24 24.08
C THR A 21 -2.20 5.75 24.27
N TRP A 22 -1.74 6.46 23.25
CA TRP A 22 -1.65 7.91 23.24
C TRP A 22 -2.43 8.47 22.07
N GLY A 23 -3.12 9.58 22.33
CA GLY A 23 -3.65 10.42 21.26
C GLY A 23 -2.53 11.19 20.58
N ALA A 24 -2.51 11.19 19.26
CA ALA A 24 -1.55 11.95 18.48
C ALA A 24 -2.26 12.79 17.41
N ILE A 25 -1.70 13.96 17.12
CA ILE A 25 -2.16 14.83 16.03
C ILE A 25 -1.00 15.13 15.11
N PHE A 26 -1.24 14.96 13.80
CA PHE A 26 -0.34 15.41 12.76
C PHE A 26 -1.00 16.54 11.98
N PHE A 27 -0.51 17.75 12.19
CA PHE A 27 -1.08 18.96 11.60
C PHE A 27 -0.78 19.01 10.08
N SER A 28 -1.69 19.63 9.34
CA SER A 28 -1.55 19.91 7.90
C SER A 28 -1.30 18.69 7.02
N THR A 29 -1.75 17.51 7.46
CA THR A 29 -1.64 16.26 6.71
C THR A 29 -2.88 15.39 6.85
N ASN A 30 -2.97 14.36 6.01
CA ASN A 30 -4.00 13.32 6.07
C ASN A 30 -3.34 11.93 5.94
N ALA A 31 -4.11 10.86 6.13
CA ALA A 31 -3.61 9.48 6.09
C ALA A 31 -2.94 9.13 4.76
N GLN A 32 -3.46 9.65 3.64
CA GLN A 32 -2.92 9.41 2.32
C GLN A 32 -1.54 10.06 2.13
N ARG A 33 -1.36 11.30 2.60
CA ARG A 33 -0.06 12.00 2.55
C ARG A 33 0.96 11.38 3.48
N ALA A 34 0.52 10.93 4.65
CA ALA A 34 1.36 10.23 5.62
C ALA A 34 1.72 8.80 5.18
N ALA A 35 1.05 8.27 4.15
CA ALA A 35 1.21 6.90 3.63
C ALA A 35 1.11 5.84 4.74
N VAL A 36 0.20 6.05 5.71
CA VAL A 36 -0.05 5.14 6.83
C VAL A 36 -1.50 4.66 6.84
N ALA A 37 -1.70 3.48 7.39
CA ALA A 37 -3.01 2.88 7.57
C ALA A 37 -3.17 2.35 9.00
N GLN A 38 -4.41 2.19 9.42
CA GLN A 38 -4.70 1.57 10.73
C GLN A 38 -4.04 0.19 10.84
N GLY A 39 -3.37 -0.05 11.97
CA GLY A 39 -2.64 -1.28 12.27
C GLY A 39 -1.21 -1.29 11.72
N ASP A 40 -0.70 -0.21 11.12
CA ASP A 40 0.71 -0.11 10.76
C ASP A 40 1.59 0.01 12.00
N VAL A 41 2.76 -0.62 11.94
CA VAL A 41 3.88 -0.32 12.83
C VAL A 41 4.63 0.86 12.24
N VAL A 42 4.84 1.89 13.06
CA VAL A 42 5.39 3.17 12.59
C VAL A 42 6.49 3.69 13.48
N ASP A 43 7.48 4.33 12.88
CA ASP A 43 8.41 5.23 13.56
C ASP A 43 7.81 6.63 13.60
N ILE A 44 7.87 7.31 14.73
CA ILE A 44 7.35 8.66 14.89
C ILE A 44 8.39 9.61 15.47
N ALA A 45 8.39 10.86 15.02
CA ALA A 45 9.00 12.00 15.69
C ALA A 45 7.88 12.90 16.21
N PHE A 46 7.94 13.29 17.48
CA PHE A 46 6.86 14.06 18.11
C PHE A 46 7.36 14.99 19.20
N THR A 47 6.53 16.00 19.52
CA THR A 47 6.65 16.82 20.71
C THR A 47 5.49 16.48 21.66
N PRO A 48 5.75 16.05 22.90
CA PRO A 48 4.68 15.83 23.86
C PRO A 48 4.07 17.14 24.32
N GLN A 49 2.76 17.17 24.46
CA GLN A 49 2.02 18.31 25.01
C GLN A 49 1.00 17.82 26.05
N ILE A 50 0.86 18.56 27.14
CA ILE A 50 -0.21 18.32 28.09
C ILE A 50 -1.46 19.01 27.55
N ASN A 51 -2.50 18.24 27.31
CA ASN A 51 -3.82 18.72 26.94
C ASN A 51 -4.73 18.67 28.17
N GLU A 52 -5.38 19.76 28.50
CA GLU A 52 -6.36 19.84 29.57
C GLU A 52 -7.72 20.15 28.98
N TYR A 53 -8.62 19.19 29.06
CA TYR A 53 -9.99 19.34 28.61
C TYR A 53 -10.96 18.86 29.69
N ARG A 54 -11.90 19.73 30.09
CA ARG A 54 -12.87 19.45 31.16
C ARG A 54 -12.21 18.92 32.43
N SER A 55 -11.15 19.60 32.89
CA SER A 55 -10.35 19.25 34.07
C SER A 55 -9.67 17.86 34.02
N VAL A 56 -9.64 17.22 32.87
CA VAL A 56 -8.89 15.98 32.64
C VAL A 56 -7.59 16.35 31.91
N ARG A 57 -6.47 15.99 32.54
CA ARG A 57 -5.14 16.16 31.93
C ARG A 57 -4.73 14.91 31.20
N SER A 58 -4.35 15.05 29.94
CA SER A 58 -3.85 13.94 29.12
C SER A 58 -2.60 14.35 28.34
N VAL A 59 -1.74 13.39 28.05
CA VAL A 59 -0.59 13.63 27.15
C VAL A 59 -1.04 13.40 25.72
N GLN A 60 -0.83 14.41 24.90
CA GLN A 60 -1.04 14.36 23.45
C GLN A 60 0.30 14.44 22.73
N LEU A 61 0.48 13.66 21.69
CA LEU A 61 1.68 13.68 20.86
C LEU A 61 1.44 14.54 19.62
N ASN A 62 2.14 15.68 19.54
CA ASN A 62 2.13 16.48 18.31
C ASN A 62 3.18 15.93 17.36
N LEU A 63 2.75 15.27 16.30
CA LEU A 63 3.67 14.63 15.37
C LEU A 63 4.38 15.64 14.50
N VAL A 64 5.67 15.47 14.37
CA VAL A 64 6.55 16.20 13.46
C VAL A 64 6.77 15.38 12.21
N ASP A 65 6.92 14.04 12.35
CA ASP A 65 7.06 13.09 11.25
C ASP A 65 6.48 11.73 11.64
N ILE A 66 6.02 10.98 10.63
CA ILE A 66 5.53 9.61 10.75
C ILE A 66 5.91 8.83 9.50
N ARG A 67 6.39 7.62 9.68
CA ARG A 67 6.76 6.73 8.57
C ARG A 67 6.60 5.27 8.98
N PRO A 68 6.38 4.35 8.04
CA PRO A 68 6.42 2.92 8.31
C PRO A 68 7.75 2.53 8.96
N ASP A 69 7.75 1.49 9.77
CA ASP A 69 8.93 0.99 10.46
C ASP A 69 10.07 0.62 9.51
N LYS A 70 11.28 0.47 10.06
CA LYS A 70 12.50 0.24 9.28
C LYS A 70 12.41 -1.05 8.45
N ALA A 71 11.94 -2.15 9.05
CA ALA A 71 11.89 -3.45 8.37
C ALA A 71 10.96 -3.40 7.15
N PHE A 72 9.80 -2.75 7.29
CA PHE A 72 8.89 -2.56 6.16
C PHE A 72 9.51 -1.71 5.05
N ARG A 73 10.22 -0.63 5.40
CA ARG A 73 10.87 0.24 4.40
C ARG A 73 11.99 -0.48 3.64
N GLU A 74 12.75 -1.32 4.31
CA GLU A 74 13.81 -2.15 3.69
C GLU A 74 13.21 -3.17 2.73
N ALA A 75 12.14 -3.89 3.15
CA ALA A 75 11.44 -4.83 2.29
C ALA A 75 10.84 -4.14 1.06
N GLN A 76 10.25 -2.96 1.24
CA GLN A 76 9.73 -2.15 0.11
C GLN A 76 10.83 -1.69 -0.84
N GLY A 77 12.00 -1.34 -0.29
CA GLY A 77 13.18 -0.96 -1.08
C GLY A 77 13.66 -2.11 -1.96
N HIS A 78 13.72 -3.32 -1.41
CA HIS A 78 14.06 -4.54 -2.13
C HIS A 78 13.04 -4.82 -3.26
N ASP A 79 11.75 -4.90 -2.95
CA ASP A 79 10.68 -5.10 -3.93
C ASP A 79 10.75 -4.10 -5.09
N ARG A 80 11.00 -2.84 -4.76
CA ARG A 80 11.12 -1.78 -5.78
C ARG A 80 12.35 -1.97 -6.67
N ALA A 81 13.47 -2.43 -6.11
CA ALA A 81 14.68 -2.69 -6.88
C ALA A 81 14.47 -3.87 -7.84
N VAL A 82 13.89 -4.98 -7.37
CA VAL A 82 13.57 -6.16 -8.18
C VAL A 82 12.56 -5.81 -9.28
N TYR A 83 11.50 -5.05 -8.95
CA TYR A 83 10.53 -4.60 -9.94
C TYR A 83 11.16 -3.71 -11.02
N LYS A 84 12.05 -2.77 -10.64
CA LYS A 84 12.79 -1.94 -11.62
C LYS A 84 13.68 -2.77 -12.53
N LYS A 85 14.36 -3.79 -11.98
CA LYS A 85 15.18 -4.73 -12.75
C LYS A 85 14.34 -5.48 -13.78
N HIS A 86 13.14 -5.94 -13.38
CA HIS A 86 12.17 -6.57 -14.28
C HIS A 86 11.76 -5.63 -15.42
N LEU A 87 11.37 -4.38 -15.11
CA LEU A 87 10.99 -3.39 -16.12
C LEU A 87 12.10 -3.05 -17.12
N ALA A 88 13.35 -3.09 -16.67
CA ALA A 88 14.52 -2.86 -17.53
C ALA A 88 14.87 -4.08 -18.42
N GLY A 89 14.09 -5.18 -18.35
CA GLY A 89 14.39 -6.42 -19.07
C GLY A 89 15.58 -7.19 -18.49
N GLY A 90 15.99 -6.89 -17.24
CA GLY A 90 17.08 -7.60 -16.57
C GLY A 90 16.69 -9.02 -16.17
N GLU A 91 17.66 -9.93 -16.21
CA GLU A 91 17.48 -11.31 -15.72
C GLU A 91 17.26 -11.30 -14.21
N LEU A 92 16.16 -11.90 -13.75
CA LEU A 92 15.87 -12.09 -12.33
C LEU A 92 16.40 -13.46 -11.89
N SER A 93 16.90 -13.53 -10.65
CA SER A 93 17.10 -14.83 -10.02
C SER A 93 15.77 -15.54 -9.77
N CYS A 94 15.79 -16.85 -9.50
CA CYS A 94 14.60 -17.61 -9.15
C CYS A 94 13.84 -16.96 -7.98
N ASP A 95 14.57 -16.57 -6.92
CA ASP A 95 13.99 -15.93 -5.72
C ASP A 95 13.40 -14.55 -6.04
N GLU A 96 14.10 -13.74 -6.85
CA GLU A 96 13.60 -12.43 -7.30
C GLU A 96 12.33 -12.58 -8.13
N ALA A 97 12.29 -13.56 -9.05
CA ALA A 97 11.11 -13.83 -9.86
C ALA A 97 9.94 -14.31 -8.99
N GLU A 98 10.19 -15.18 -8.00
CA GLU A 98 9.17 -15.63 -7.05
C GLU A 98 8.63 -14.51 -6.16
N CYS A 99 9.49 -13.59 -5.73
CA CYS A 99 9.07 -12.40 -4.99
C CYS A 99 8.08 -11.52 -5.76
N LEU A 100 8.19 -11.46 -7.08
CA LEU A 100 7.29 -10.68 -7.94
C LEU A 100 6.09 -11.47 -8.45
N LEU A 101 6.20 -12.79 -8.60
CA LEU A 101 5.17 -13.61 -9.23
C LEU A 101 3.93 -13.74 -8.34
N PRO A 102 2.77 -13.16 -8.74
CA PRO A 102 1.55 -13.25 -7.96
C PRO A 102 0.85 -14.59 -8.16
N THR A 103 0.11 -15.00 -7.15
CA THR A 103 -0.81 -16.14 -7.20
C THR A 103 -2.20 -15.70 -7.66
N ARG A 104 -3.08 -16.65 -7.99
CA ARG A 104 -4.48 -16.36 -8.28
C ARG A 104 -5.18 -15.67 -7.09
N GLN A 105 -4.83 -16.03 -5.86
CA GLN A 105 -5.41 -15.40 -4.66
C GLN A 105 -5.01 -13.93 -4.54
N ASP A 106 -3.79 -13.57 -4.92
CA ASP A 106 -3.30 -12.19 -4.92
C ASP A 106 -4.13 -11.33 -5.89
N PHE A 107 -4.38 -11.82 -7.10
CA PHE A 107 -5.26 -11.13 -8.07
C PHE A 107 -6.68 -10.94 -7.55
N VAL A 108 -7.26 -11.96 -6.93
CA VAL A 108 -8.59 -11.88 -6.32
C VAL A 108 -8.63 -10.84 -5.20
N ALA A 109 -7.60 -10.83 -4.35
CA ALA A 109 -7.49 -9.86 -3.25
C ALA A 109 -7.38 -8.42 -3.76
N VAL A 110 -6.48 -8.18 -4.73
CA VAL A 110 -6.30 -6.87 -5.37
C VAL A 110 -7.62 -6.42 -6.01
N TRP A 111 -8.23 -7.25 -6.85
CA TRP A 111 -9.47 -6.89 -7.54
C TRP A 111 -10.63 -6.56 -6.59
N ARG A 112 -10.86 -7.42 -5.59
CA ARG A 112 -11.92 -7.19 -4.59
C ARG A 112 -11.72 -5.91 -3.81
N TYR A 113 -10.46 -5.62 -3.43
CA TYR A 113 -10.16 -4.38 -2.74
C TYR A 113 -10.44 -3.15 -3.62
N LEU A 114 -9.95 -3.15 -4.85
CA LEU A 114 -10.18 -2.06 -5.80
C LEU A 114 -11.69 -1.86 -6.06
N ALA A 115 -12.45 -2.92 -6.29
CA ALA A 115 -13.88 -2.85 -6.53
C ALA A 115 -14.66 -2.29 -5.32
N ALA A 116 -14.22 -2.61 -4.09
CA ALA A 116 -14.90 -2.18 -2.87
C ALA A 116 -14.55 -0.73 -2.46
N PHE A 117 -13.31 -0.27 -2.72
CA PHE A 117 -12.80 0.98 -2.14
C PHE A 117 -12.52 2.08 -3.18
N SER A 118 -12.68 1.82 -4.48
CA SER A 118 -12.59 2.89 -5.48
C SER A 118 -13.87 3.75 -5.49
N GLN A 119 -13.71 5.04 -5.25
CA GLN A 119 -14.81 6.00 -5.33
C GLN A 119 -15.01 6.42 -6.79
N GLY A 120 -16.22 6.16 -7.33
CA GLY A 120 -16.50 6.44 -8.74
C GLY A 120 -15.59 5.68 -9.72
N GLY A 121 -15.08 4.50 -9.31
CA GLY A 121 -14.17 3.71 -10.11
C GLY A 121 -12.70 4.18 -10.08
N VAL A 122 -12.35 5.15 -9.22
CA VAL A 122 -10.99 5.70 -9.12
C VAL A 122 -10.44 5.56 -7.70
N LEU A 123 -9.22 5.10 -7.57
CA LEU A 123 -8.44 5.04 -6.33
C LEU A 123 -7.07 5.70 -6.56
N SER A 124 -6.61 6.52 -5.62
CA SER A 124 -5.26 7.09 -5.64
C SER A 124 -4.56 6.83 -4.32
N GLU A 125 -3.50 6.02 -4.35
CA GLU A 125 -2.79 5.57 -3.15
C GLU A 125 -1.28 5.43 -3.41
N GLU A 126 -0.48 5.51 -2.35
CA GLU A 126 0.92 5.05 -2.39
C GLU A 126 0.95 3.51 -2.44
N LEU A 127 1.81 2.94 -3.29
CA LEU A 127 1.80 1.49 -3.58
C LEU A 127 2.01 0.61 -2.33
N GLY A 128 2.94 0.98 -1.45
CA GLY A 128 3.17 0.22 -0.23
C GLY A 128 2.02 0.33 0.76
N CYS A 129 1.36 1.49 0.85
CA CYS A 129 0.15 1.66 1.64
C CYS A 129 -0.99 0.81 1.08
N LEU A 130 -1.16 0.80 -0.24
CA LEU A 130 -2.16 -0.02 -0.93
C LEU A 130 -1.93 -1.51 -0.65
N SER A 131 -0.70 -2.01 -0.80
CA SER A 131 -0.39 -3.43 -0.56
C SER A 131 -0.68 -3.85 0.89
N ARG A 132 -0.38 -3.00 1.88
CA ARG A 132 -0.72 -3.26 3.30
C ARG A 132 -2.23 -3.31 3.54
N LYS A 133 -2.98 -2.37 2.97
CA LYS A 133 -4.44 -2.34 3.09
C LYS A 133 -5.07 -3.59 2.49
N ILE A 134 -4.65 -3.99 1.29
CA ILE A 134 -5.10 -5.23 0.65
C ILE A 134 -4.75 -6.44 1.49
N SER A 135 -3.50 -6.55 1.96
CA SER A 135 -3.02 -7.66 2.78
C SER A 135 -3.89 -7.86 4.04
N ARG A 136 -4.24 -6.76 4.72
CA ARG A 136 -5.10 -6.82 5.91
C ARG A 136 -6.52 -7.22 5.58
N CYS A 137 -7.12 -6.62 4.55
CA CYS A 137 -8.49 -6.93 4.15
C CYS A 137 -8.62 -8.40 3.72
N ALA A 138 -7.63 -8.94 3.02
CA ALA A 138 -7.64 -10.30 2.52
C ALA A 138 -7.00 -11.32 3.47
N LYS A 139 -6.41 -10.88 4.60
CA LYS A 139 -5.67 -11.71 5.56
C LYS A 139 -4.56 -12.54 4.89
N LEU A 140 -3.83 -11.92 3.99
CA LEU A 140 -2.69 -12.53 3.28
C LEU A 140 -1.47 -11.61 3.31
N SER A 141 -0.29 -12.13 2.95
CA SER A 141 0.94 -11.33 2.82
C SER A 141 1.17 -11.00 1.36
N LEU A 142 0.87 -9.77 0.98
CA LEU A 142 1.05 -9.26 -0.37
C LEU A 142 2.10 -8.15 -0.37
N SER A 143 3.23 -8.39 -1.05
CA SER A 143 4.28 -7.40 -1.18
C SER A 143 3.90 -6.27 -2.14
N ALA A 144 4.60 -5.14 -2.04
CA ALA A 144 4.40 -4.03 -2.97
C ALA A 144 4.74 -4.43 -4.42
N GLY A 145 5.78 -5.26 -4.61
CA GLY A 145 6.16 -5.79 -5.92
C GLY A 145 5.06 -6.66 -6.52
N LYS A 146 4.53 -7.64 -5.78
CA LYS A 146 3.41 -8.47 -6.24
C LYS A 146 2.15 -7.64 -6.52
N THR A 147 1.83 -6.68 -5.65
CA THR A 147 0.71 -5.77 -5.89
C THR A 147 0.88 -5.03 -7.21
N ARG A 148 2.10 -4.52 -7.47
CA ARG A 148 2.37 -3.80 -8.72
C ARG A 148 2.23 -4.69 -9.94
N ILE A 149 2.76 -5.91 -9.92
CA ILE A 149 2.60 -6.87 -11.02
C ILE A 149 1.12 -7.22 -11.23
N CYS A 150 0.33 -7.42 -10.16
CA CYS A 150 -1.12 -7.62 -10.32
C CYS A 150 -1.77 -6.45 -11.06
N LEU A 151 -1.43 -5.21 -10.69
CA LEU A 151 -1.99 -4.02 -11.33
C LEU A 151 -1.55 -3.91 -12.80
N ASP A 152 -0.28 -4.18 -13.10
CA ASP A 152 0.24 -4.12 -14.46
C ASP A 152 -0.43 -5.16 -15.38
N VAL A 153 -0.60 -6.40 -14.89
CA VAL A 153 -1.32 -7.46 -15.61
C VAL A 153 -2.79 -7.11 -15.83
N LEU A 154 -3.48 -6.56 -14.81
CA LEU A 154 -4.86 -6.13 -14.95
C LEU A 154 -4.99 -4.95 -15.94
N ALA A 155 -4.00 -4.05 -15.96
CA ALA A 155 -3.95 -2.95 -16.94
C ALA A 155 -3.68 -3.45 -18.35
N GLU A 156 -2.75 -4.38 -18.53
CA GLU A 156 -2.48 -5.06 -19.80
C GLU A 156 -3.74 -5.71 -20.38
N GLN A 157 -4.56 -6.31 -19.52
CA GLN A 157 -5.83 -6.92 -19.92
C GLN A 157 -6.97 -5.90 -20.11
N GLY A 158 -6.71 -4.60 -19.93
CA GLY A 158 -7.68 -3.54 -20.11
C GLY A 158 -8.76 -3.46 -19.01
N LEU A 159 -8.57 -4.13 -17.87
CA LEU A 159 -9.51 -4.12 -16.75
C LEU A 159 -9.37 -2.85 -15.90
N LEU A 160 -8.23 -2.18 -15.97
CA LEU A 160 -7.99 -0.91 -15.31
C LEU A 160 -6.97 -0.07 -16.08
N GLN A 161 -6.90 1.21 -15.73
CA GLN A 161 -5.89 2.16 -16.20
C GLN A 161 -5.03 2.60 -15.02
N LEU A 162 -3.72 2.71 -15.26
CA LEU A 162 -2.73 3.15 -14.27
C LEU A 162 -2.11 4.47 -14.70
N GLU A 163 -2.08 5.43 -13.79
CA GLU A 163 -1.36 6.68 -13.95
C GLU A 163 -0.36 6.83 -12.80
N GLN A 164 0.92 6.85 -13.12
CA GLN A 164 1.97 7.06 -12.11
C GLN A 164 2.06 8.54 -11.76
N ARG A 165 1.95 8.86 -10.48
CA ARG A 165 2.15 10.20 -9.94
C ARG A 165 3.39 10.23 -9.03
N PRO A 166 3.94 11.38 -8.67
CA PRO A 166 5.20 11.46 -7.91
C PRO A 166 5.20 10.69 -6.58
N LYS A 167 4.06 10.63 -5.90
CA LYS A 167 3.93 9.96 -4.58
C LYS A 167 2.77 8.97 -4.49
N SER A 168 2.05 8.73 -5.59
CA SER A 168 0.89 7.84 -5.60
C SER A 168 0.71 7.18 -6.95
N LEU A 169 -0.09 6.14 -6.97
CA LEU A 169 -0.58 5.47 -8.16
C LEU A 169 -2.07 5.75 -8.27
N CYS A 170 -2.49 6.36 -9.37
CA CYS A 170 -3.91 6.55 -9.67
C CYS A 170 -4.39 5.34 -10.48
N ILE A 171 -5.39 4.65 -9.98
CA ILE A 171 -5.96 3.43 -10.54
C ILE A 171 -7.41 3.73 -10.90
N ARG A 172 -7.76 3.53 -12.16
CA ARG A 172 -9.13 3.69 -12.66
C ARG A 172 -9.64 2.35 -13.15
N LEU A 173 -10.73 1.86 -12.57
CA LEU A 173 -11.38 0.63 -13.02
C LEU A 173 -12.10 0.85 -14.35
N CYS A 174 -11.95 -0.10 -15.29
CA CYS A 174 -12.71 -0.17 -16.54
C CYS A 174 -13.91 -1.10 -16.33
N ALA A 175 -15.11 -0.58 -16.48
CA ALA A 175 -16.36 -1.27 -16.12
C ALA A 175 -16.97 -2.08 -17.28
N ASP A 176 -16.18 -2.96 -17.92
CA ASP A 176 -16.71 -3.74 -19.06
C ASP A 176 -17.04 -5.22 -18.76
N GLY A 177 -16.84 -5.66 -17.49
CA GLY A 177 -17.30 -6.97 -17.01
C GLY A 177 -16.75 -8.18 -17.78
N ARG A 178 -15.73 -8.00 -18.63
CA ARG A 178 -15.12 -9.07 -19.42
C ARG A 178 -14.47 -10.12 -18.53
N LYS A 179 -14.63 -11.39 -18.89
CA LYS A 179 -13.78 -12.46 -18.37
C LYS A 179 -12.47 -12.47 -19.17
N VAL A 180 -11.36 -12.35 -18.47
CA VAL A 180 -10.02 -12.39 -19.06
C VAL A 180 -9.25 -13.59 -18.54
N ASP A 181 -8.36 -14.10 -19.37
CA ASP A 181 -7.45 -15.18 -19.02
C ASP A 181 -6.08 -14.57 -18.63
N LEU A 182 -5.87 -14.37 -17.35
CA LEU A 182 -4.63 -13.76 -16.84
C LEU A 182 -3.39 -14.61 -17.14
N GLU A 183 -3.54 -15.92 -17.30
CA GLU A 183 -2.41 -16.83 -17.59
C GLU A 183 -1.73 -16.54 -18.94
N LYS A 184 -2.44 -15.85 -19.84
CA LYS A 184 -1.90 -15.43 -21.14
C LYS A 184 -1.11 -14.12 -21.08
N SER A 185 -1.01 -13.49 -19.92
CA SER A 185 -0.23 -12.26 -19.76
C SER A 185 1.25 -12.49 -20.07
N PRO A 186 1.85 -11.75 -21.01
CA PRO A 186 3.28 -11.75 -21.28
C PRO A 186 4.12 -11.53 -20.02
N ILE A 187 3.67 -10.65 -19.11
CA ILE A 187 4.33 -10.36 -17.83
C ILE A 187 4.43 -11.65 -17.01
N LEU A 188 3.32 -12.37 -16.84
CA LEU A 188 3.31 -13.61 -16.05
C LEU A 188 4.11 -14.73 -16.73
N ILE A 189 4.01 -14.86 -18.05
CA ILE A 189 4.78 -15.84 -18.82
C ILE A 189 6.28 -15.59 -18.64
N HIS A 190 6.70 -14.34 -18.73
CA HIS A 190 8.11 -13.96 -18.55
C HIS A 190 8.61 -14.27 -17.13
N LEU A 191 7.86 -13.88 -16.09
CA LEU A 191 8.23 -14.15 -14.70
C LEU A 191 8.28 -15.65 -14.39
N LYS A 192 7.34 -16.46 -14.94
CA LYS A 192 7.34 -17.92 -14.79
C LYS A 192 8.57 -18.55 -15.44
N LYS A 193 9.00 -18.09 -16.62
CA LYS A 193 10.25 -18.55 -17.28
C LYS A 193 11.46 -18.23 -16.42
N GLN A 194 11.60 -17.01 -15.94
CA GLN A 194 12.73 -16.62 -15.07
C GLN A 194 12.75 -17.42 -13.77
N LYS A 195 11.59 -17.70 -13.16
CA LYS A 195 11.49 -18.57 -11.99
C LYS A 195 11.92 -20.01 -12.28
N ALA A 196 11.65 -20.53 -13.48
CA ALA A 196 12.05 -21.88 -13.88
C ALA A 196 13.55 -21.99 -14.23
N GLY A 197 14.29 -20.90 -14.32
CA GLY A 197 15.72 -20.89 -14.60
C GLY A 197 16.07 -21.23 -16.06
N THR A 198 15.13 -20.98 -16.99
CA THR A 198 15.30 -21.21 -18.43
C THR A 198 15.32 -19.92 -19.20
#